data_8a0de00cc87ff44bad85c28e191db898
#
_entry.id   8a0de00cc87ff44bad85c28e191db898
#
_cell.length_a   1.000
_cell.length_b   1.000
_cell.length_c   1.000
_cell.angle_alpha   90.00
_cell.angle_beta   90.00
_cell.angle_gamma   90.00
#
_symmetry.space_group_name_H-M   'P 1'
#
loop_
_entity.id
_entity.type
_entity.pdbx_description
1 polymer ?
#
loop_
_entity_poly.entity_id
_entity_poly.type
_entity_poly.pdbx_seq_one_letter_code
_entity_poly.pdbx_strand_id
1 'polypeptide(L)'
;MSSLYSKLSVLKDDENFFLNSRTNKTVKEIQKELNITIDEAMVLSIIISYQIQDTYSTSFDSLKKDFKLQSDEYLKYLNIAYKLEKKGFIALAEERRRGRSSRISPEFNVDDMIFNKLILGYDYLDDVDFSDIYSVVKVIAELIYKKDDKKLTEFRLVSEANRVFDKLDIKEEFT
;
A
#
# COMPACT_ATOMS: atom_id res chain seq x y z
N MET A 1 4.53 -9.81 15.84
CA MET A 1 4.84 -9.43 14.45
C MET A 1 4.03 -10.29 13.51
N SER A 2 3.38 -9.69 12.52
CA SER A 2 2.55 -10.45 11.59
C SER A 2 3.40 -11.43 10.79
N SER A 3 2.80 -12.54 10.31
CA SER A 3 3.50 -13.49 9.44
C SER A 3 3.98 -12.86 8.13
N LEU A 4 3.35 -11.76 7.70
CA LEU A 4 3.72 -11.00 6.50
C LEU A 4 5.00 -10.20 6.67
N TYR A 5 5.30 -9.68 7.86
CA TYR A 5 6.54 -8.95 8.12
C TYR A 5 7.78 -9.77 7.73
N SER A 6 7.90 -10.98 8.27
CA SER A 6 9.05 -11.85 7.99
C SER A 6 9.15 -12.28 6.52
N LYS A 7 8.02 -12.42 5.85
CA LYS A 7 7.98 -12.77 4.42
C LYS A 7 8.36 -11.59 3.52
N LEU A 8 7.93 -10.38 3.88
CA LEU A 8 8.20 -9.16 3.11
C LEU A 8 9.63 -8.65 3.33
N SER A 9 10.16 -8.77 4.53
CA SER A 9 11.51 -8.26 4.86
C SER A 9 12.63 -8.88 4.01
N VAL A 10 12.43 -10.06 3.45
CA VAL A 10 13.43 -10.76 2.64
C VAL A 10 13.29 -10.55 1.12
N LEU A 11 12.22 -9.89 0.65
CA LEU A 11 11.97 -9.77 -0.80
C LEU A 11 13.02 -8.89 -1.50
N LYS A 12 13.53 -7.88 -0.82
CA LYS A 12 14.59 -6.99 -1.33
C LYS A 12 15.87 -7.77 -1.66
N ASP A 13 16.13 -8.87 -0.94
CA ASP A 13 17.35 -9.67 -1.09
C ASP A 13 17.19 -10.78 -2.15
N ASP A 14 15.99 -10.95 -2.72
CA ASP A 14 15.72 -11.93 -3.78
C ASP A 14 15.97 -11.30 -5.16
N GLU A 15 17.17 -11.48 -5.71
CA GLU A 15 17.54 -10.95 -7.04
C GLU A 15 16.58 -11.39 -8.16
N ASN A 16 15.86 -12.50 -8.00
CA ASN A 16 14.91 -13.04 -8.96
C ASN A 16 13.45 -12.65 -8.63
N PHE A 17 13.23 -11.73 -7.67
CA PHE A 17 11.89 -11.38 -7.22
C PHE A 17 10.93 -11.05 -8.38
N PHE A 18 11.32 -10.16 -9.29
CA PHE A 18 10.47 -9.77 -10.41
C PHE A 18 10.16 -10.90 -11.38
N LEU A 19 11.07 -11.86 -11.55
CA LEU A 19 10.84 -13.04 -12.39
C LEU A 19 9.83 -14.01 -11.76
N ASN A 20 9.89 -14.18 -10.45
CA ASN A 20 9.10 -15.16 -9.70
C ASN A 20 7.87 -14.55 -8.99
N SER A 21 7.70 -13.23 -9.04
CA SER A 21 6.72 -12.50 -8.25
C SER A 21 5.28 -12.94 -8.46
N ARG A 22 4.89 -13.28 -9.68
CA ARG A 22 3.52 -13.75 -9.99
C ARG A 22 3.16 -15.08 -9.35
N THR A 23 4.14 -15.90 -9.01
CA THR A 23 3.94 -17.18 -8.32
C THR A 23 4.18 -17.06 -6.82
N ASN A 24 4.75 -15.96 -6.35
CA ASN A 24 5.09 -15.71 -4.96
C ASN A 24 3.82 -15.65 -4.09
N LYS A 25 3.79 -16.48 -3.04
CA LYS A 25 2.63 -16.58 -2.14
C LYS A 25 2.35 -15.26 -1.41
N THR A 26 3.39 -14.56 -0.97
CA THR A 26 3.26 -13.28 -0.25
C THR A 26 2.63 -12.20 -1.14
N VAL A 27 3.04 -12.13 -2.41
CA VAL A 27 2.44 -11.20 -3.39
C VAL A 27 0.96 -11.52 -3.60
N LYS A 28 0.59 -12.81 -3.69
CA LYS A 28 -0.81 -13.24 -3.81
C LYS A 28 -1.64 -12.95 -2.55
N GLU A 29 -1.04 -13.09 -1.36
CA GLU A 29 -1.68 -12.69 -0.11
C GLU A 29 -2.04 -11.21 -0.13
N ILE A 30 -1.08 -10.34 -0.49
CA ILE A 30 -1.30 -8.88 -0.60
C ILE A 30 -2.32 -8.55 -1.69
N GLN A 31 -2.23 -9.20 -2.85
CA GLN A 31 -3.20 -9.03 -3.93
C GLN A 31 -4.63 -9.26 -3.44
N LYS A 32 -4.85 -10.35 -2.73
CA LYS A 32 -6.18 -10.73 -2.21
C LYS A 32 -6.63 -9.78 -1.10
N GLU A 33 -5.74 -9.46 -0.17
CA GLU A 33 -6.05 -8.63 0.99
C GLU A 33 -6.46 -7.20 0.61
N LEU A 34 -5.81 -6.63 -0.42
CA LEU A 34 -6.05 -5.26 -0.87
C LEU A 34 -6.93 -5.17 -2.11
N ASN A 35 -7.36 -6.30 -2.68
CA ASN A 35 -8.15 -6.37 -3.91
C ASN A 35 -7.54 -5.56 -5.06
N ILE A 36 -6.25 -5.74 -5.30
CA ILE A 36 -5.48 -5.09 -6.36
C ILE A 36 -4.99 -6.10 -7.40
N THR A 37 -4.44 -5.62 -8.52
CA THR A 37 -3.87 -6.53 -9.53
C THR A 37 -2.58 -7.17 -9.04
N ILE A 38 -2.19 -8.31 -9.62
CA ILE A 38 -0.95 -9.00 -9.26
C ILE A 38 0.29 -8.13 -9.48
N ASP A 39 0.30 -7.33 -10.56
CA ASP A 39 1.41 -6.44 -10.87
C ASP A 39 1.48 -5.27 -9.86
N GLU A 40 0.34 -4.76 -9.40
CA GLU A 40 0.26 -3.76 -8.31
C GLU A 40 0.73 -4.35 -6.98
N ALA A 41 0.29 -5.56 -6.64
CA ALA A 41 0.72 -6.25 -5.42
C ALA A 41 2.23 -6.52 -5.43
N MET A 42 2.80 -6.87 -6.57
CA MET A 42 4.23 -7.06 -6.74
C MET A 42 5.02 -5.78 -6.45
N VAL A 43 4.66 -4.66 -7.10
CA VAL A 43 5.33 -3.38 -6.89
C VAL A 43 5.16 -2.88 -5.46
N LEU A 44 3.96 -3.01 -4.89
CA LEU A 44 3.71 -2.65 -3.50
C LEU A 44 4.53 -3.49 -2.52
N SER A 45 4.61 -4.81 -2.73
CA SER A 45 5.38 -5.73 -1.89
C SER A 45 6.84 -5.35 -1.82
N ILE A 46 7.45 -4.99 -2.94
CA ILE A 46 8.86 -4.60 -2.96
C ILE A 46 9.09 -3.24 -2.30
N ILE A 47 8.20 -2.26 -2.50
CA ILE A 47 8.26 -0.97 -1.81
C ILE A 47 8.17 -1.17 -0.30
N ILE A 48 7.25 -2.02 0.18
CA ILE A 48 7.14 -2.36 1.61
C ILE A 48 8.43 -3.01 2.12
N SER A 49 9.01 -3.95 1.35
CA SER A 49 10.26 -4.62 1.72
C SER A 49 11.40 -3.64 1.96
N TYR A 50 11.54 -2.64 1.10
CA TYR A 50 12.53 -1.57 1.30
C TYR A 50 12.24 -0.74 2.55
N GLN A 51 10.98 -0.35 2.77
CA GLN A 51 10.62 0.46 3.94
C GLN A 51 10.80 -0.27 5.27
N ILE A 52 10.64 -1.59 5.31
CA ILE A 52 10.93 -2.40 6.51
C ILE A 52 12.41 -2.33 6.88
N GLN A 53 13.29 -2.27 5.90
CA GLN A 53 14.74 -2.28 6.10
C GLN A 53 15.34 -0.87 6.17
N ASP A 54 14.84 0.05 5.36
CA ASP A 54 15.33 1.42 5.22
C ASP A 54 14.19 2.40 5.59
N THR A 55 14.32 3.08 6.65
CA THR A 55 13.31 3.72 7.48
C THR A 55 12.42 4.83 6.88
N TYR A 56 12.51 5.27 5.61
CA TYR A 56 11.74 6.45 5.18
C TYR A 56 11.06 6.39 3.82
N SER A 57 11.77 6.02 2.75
CA SER A 57 11.20 6.01 1.41
C SER A 57 11.96 5.06 0.49
N THR A 58 11.29 4.61 -0.57
CA THR A 58 11.91 3.74 -1.56
C THR A 58 12.18 4.53 -2.83
N SER A 59 13.45 4.69 -3.17
CA SER A 59 13.89 5.25 -4.45
C SER A 59 13.74 4.22 -5.57
N PHE A 60 13.08 4.60 -6.66
CA PHE A 60 12.95 3.73 -7.83
C PHE A 60 14.26 3.47 -8.56
N ASP A 61 15.25 4.37 -8.46
CA ASP A 61 16.58 4.13 -9.00
C ASP A 61 17.33 3.05 -8.21
N SER A 62 17.09 2.94 -6.90
CA SER A 62 17.60 1.83 -6.10
C SER A 62 17.02 0.50 -6.59
N LEU A 63 15.70 0.42 -6.82
CA LEU A 63 15.07 -0.78 -7.39
C LEU A 63 15.68 -1.16 -8.74
N LYS A 64 15.88 -0.18 -9.63
CA LYS A 64 16.51 -0.42 -10.93
C LYS A 64 17.89 -1.03 -10.79
N LYS A 65 18.70 -0.51 -9.86
CA LYS A 65 20.07 -0.96 -9.61
C LYS A 65 20.12 -2.35 -9.00
N ASP A 66 19.35 -2.56 -7.92
CA ASP A 66 19.42 -3.78 -7.12
C ASP A 66 18.87 -5.01 -7.89
N PHE A 67 17.79 -4.80 -8.67
CA PHE A 67 17.21 -5.85 -9.51
C PHE A 67 17.70 -5.85 -10.97
N LYS A 68 18.67 -4.99 -11.32
CA LYS A 68 19.26 -4.91 -12.67
C LYS A 68 18.20 -4.72 -13.78
N LEU A 69 17.14 -3.94 -13.49
CA LEU A 69 16.00 -3.77 -14.39
C LEU A 69 16.43 -3.06 -15.70
N GLN A 70 15.97 -3.57 -16.81
CA GLN A 70 16.09 -2.90 -18.10
C GLN A 70 15.22 -1.64 -18.11
N SER A 71 15.48 -0.73 -19.04
CA SER A 71 14.79 0.58 -19.07
C SER A 71 13.28 0.47 -19.29
N ASP A 72 12.83 -0.49 -20.07
CA ASP A 72 11.41 -0.77 -20.31
C ASP A 72 10.72 -1.39 -19.09
N GLU A 73 11.38 -2.31 -18.39
CA GLU A 73 10.90 -2.88 -17.12
C GLU A 73 10.81 -1.79 -16.06
N TYR A 74 11.83 -0.96 -15.92
CA TYR A 74 11.82 0.17 -15.01
C TYR A 74 10.62 1.09 -15.24
N LEU A 75 10.38 1.51 -16.50
CA LEU A 75 9.26 2.36 -16.85
C LEU A 75 7.91 1.69 -16.61
N LYS A 76 7.81 0.40 -16.90
CA LYS A 76 6.60 -0.40 -16.58
C LYS A 76 6.28 -0.37 -15.10
N TYR A 77 7.25 -0.69 -14.24
CA TYR A 77 7.02 -0.74 -12.79
C TYR A 77 6.82 0.65 -12.18
N LEU A 78 7.50 1.67 -12.70
CA LEU A 78 7.28 3.05 -12.31
C LEU A 78 5.84 3.50 -12.64
N ASN A 79 5.31 3.16 -13.81
CA ASN A 79 3.92 3.43 -14.16
C ASN A 79 2.92 2.73 -13.22
N ILE A 80 3.24 1.52 -12.76
CA ILE A 80 2.43 0.80 -11.77
C ILE A 80 2.49 1.52 -10.42
N ALA A 81 3.65 2.01 -9.99
CA ALA A 81 3.78 2.79 -8.78
C ALA A 81 2.93 4.06 -8.82
N TYR A 82 2.94 4.81 -9.92
CA TYR A 82 2.05 5.97 -10.08
C TYR A 82 0.54 5.60 -10.08
N LYS A 83 0.17 4.41 -10.55
CA LYS A 83 -1.21 3.92 -10.40
C LYS A 83 -1.56 3.62 -8.94
N LEU A 84 -0.65 3.02 -8.19
CA LEU A 84 -0.81 2.78 -6.77
C LEU A 84 -0.91 4.08 -5.98
N GLU A 85 -0.12 5.10 -6.34
CA GLU A 85 -0.18 6.44 -5.78
C GLU A 85 -1.54 7.09 -6.02
N LYS A 86 -2.04 7.07 -7.25
CA LYS A 86 -3.39 7.58 -7.57
C LYS A 86 -4.50 6.87 -6.80
N LYS A 87 -4.33 5.58 -6.52
CA LYS A 87 -5.26 4.80 -5.70
C LYS A 87 -5.08 5.07 -4.19
N GLY A 88 -3.99 5.71 -3.77
CA GLY A 88 -3.68 6.02 -2.39
C GLY A 88 -3.10 4.87 -1.57
N PHE A 89 -2.47 3.89 -2.21
CA PHE A 89 -1.73 2.82 -1.52
C PHE A 89 -0.32 3.24 -1.15
N ILE A 90 0.24 4.14 -1.94
CA ILE A 90 1.55 4.76 -1.69
C ILE A 90 1.44 6.26 -1.92
N ALA A 91 2.36 7.02 -1.37
CA ALA A 91 2.49 8.46 -1.59
C ALA A 91 3.86 8.77 -2.17
N LEU A 92 3.92 9.74 -3.09
CA LEU A 92 5.19 10.30 -3.54
C LEU A 92 5.83 11.04 -2.37
N ALA A 93 7.06 10.66 -2.01
CA ALA A 93 7.79 11.34 -0.95
C ALA A 93 8.08 12.79 -1.38
N GLU A 94 7.75 13.75 -0.52
CA GLU A 94 8.09 15.15 -0.78
C GLU A 94 9.62 15.30 -0.86
N GLU A 95 10.07 15.84 -1.99
CA GLU A 95 11.47 16.18 -2.16
C GLU A 95 11.92 17.17 -1.09
N ARG A 96 12.76 16.74 -0.17
CA ARG A 96 13.61 17.68 0.55
C ARG A 96 14.61 18.25 -0.45
N ARG A 97 14.24 19.37 -1.09
CA ARG A 97 15.10 20.12 -1.99
C ARG A 97 16.41 20.49 -1.30
N ARG A 98 17.38 19.61 -1.36
CA ARG A 98 18.78 19.94 -1.04
C ARG A 98 19.61 19.83 -2.31
N GLY A 99 19.82 20.98 -2.96
CA GLY A 99 20.92 21.20 -3.86
C GLY A 99 20.78 20.57 -5.25
N ARG A 100 21.02 21.37 -6.26
CA ARG A 100 21.11 21.10 -7.69
C ARG A 100 21.66 19.70 -8.03
N SER A 101 20.79 18.75 -8.28
CA SER A 101 21.11 17.57 -9.10
C SER A 101 19.92 17.26 -10.00
N SER A 102 20.18 17.18 -11.29
CA SER A 102 19.18 17.25 -12.36
C SER A 102 18.54 15.90 -12.72
N ARG A 103 18.55 14.91 -11.83
CA ARG A 103 17.83 13.65 -12.01
C ARG A 103 17.29 13.20 -10.64
N ILE A 104 16.07 13.59 -10.38
CA ILE A 104 15.41 13.19 -9.16
C ILE A 104 14.69 11.88 -9.46
N SER A 105 15.18 10.80 -8.84
CA SER A 105 14.48 9.54 -8.84
C SER A 105 13.22 9.69 -8.00
N PRO A 106 12.03 9.29 -8.46
CA PRO A 106 10.85 9.30 -7.65
C PRO A 106 11.01 8.34 -6.45
N GLU A 107 10.66 8.83 -5.28
CA GLU A 107 10.65 8.06 -4.04
C GLU A 107 9.21 7.90 -3.58
N PHE A 108 8.88 6.72 -3.07
CA PHE A 108 7.54 6.41 -2.61
C PHE A 108 7.54 5.88 -1.18
N ASN A 109 6.50 6.27 -0.44
CA ASN A 109 6.16 5.74 0.89
C ASN A 109 4.86 4.97 0.82
N VAL A 110 4.77 3.87 1.53
CA VAL A 110 3.49 3.17 1.71
C VAL A 110 2.59 3.98 2.62
N ASP A 111 1.29 4.01 2.32
CA ASP A 111 0.28 4.62 3.19
C ASP A 111 0.27 3.95 4.58
N ASP A 112 0.21 4.75 5.64
CA ASP A 112 0.31 4.27 7.02
C ASP A 112 -0.77 3.25 7.39
N MET A 113 -2.00 3.41 6.89
CA MET A 113 -3.08 2.46 7.17
C MET A 113 -2.78 1.09 6.53
N ILE A 114 -2.22 1.10 5.32
CA ILE A 114 -1.81 -0.12 4.61
C ILE A 114 -0.62 -0.77 5.32
N PHE A 115 0.38 0.03 5.67
CA PHE A 115 1.57 -0.47 6.36
C PHE A 115 1.20 -1.10 7.70
N ASN A 116 0.40 -0.41 8.52
CA ASN A 116 -0.04 -0.91 9.82
C ASN A 116 -0.83 -2.20 9.68
N LYS A 117 -1.76 -2.27 8.73
CA LYS A 117 -2.57 -3.47 8.48
C LYS A 117 -1.71 -4.66 8.06
N LEU A 118 -0.83 -4.50 7.08
CA LEU A 118 -0.05 -5.61 6.52
C LEU A 118 1.12 -6.02 7.40
N ILE A 119 1.79 -5.07 8.04
CA ILE A 119 3.05 -5.29 8.75
C ILE A 119 2.85 -5.46 10.24
N LEU A 120 2.06 -4.58 10.87
CA LEU A 120 1.81 -4.64 12.31
C LEU A 120 0.62 -5.55 12.64
N GLY A 121 -0.19 -5.91 11.66
CA GLY A 121 -1.42 -6.67 11.86
C GLY A 121 -2.49 -5.86 12.59
N TYR A 122 -2.39 -4.53 12.58
CA TYR A 122 -3.33 -3.63 13.19
C TYR A 122 -4.29 -3.08 12.15
N ASP A 123 -5.56 -3.42 12.29
CA ASP A 123 -6.64 -2.83 11.50
C ASP A 123 -7.43 -1.88 12.40
N TYR A 124 -7.51 -0.61 12.04
CA TYR A 124 -8.25 0.39 12.80
C TYR A 124 -9.73 0.02 13.02
N LEU A 125 -10.28 -0.86 12.16
CA LEU A 125 -11.65 -1.36 12.33
C LEU A 125 -11.79 -2.38 13.48
N ASP A 126 -10.69 -2.93 14.00
CA ASP A 126 -10.75 -3.87 15.13
C ASP A 126 -11.08 -3.17 16.44
N ASP A 127 -10.85 -1.86 16.53
CA ASP A 127 -11.19 -1.02 17.68
C ASP A 127 -12.62 -0.43 17.61
N VAL A 128 -13.38 -0.72 16.54
CA VAL A 128 -14.72 -0.18 16.32
C VAL A 128 -15.77 -1.10 16.90
N ASP A 129 -16.60 -0.57 17.80
CA ASP A 129 -17.81 -1.28 18.24
C ASP A 129 -18.90 -1.16 17.18
N PHE A 130 -19.04 -2.21 16.36
CA PHE A 130 -20.06 -2.28 15.32
C PHE A 130 -21.50 -2.47 15.83
N SER A 131 -21.68 -2.75 17.12
CA SER A 131 -23.01 -2.76 17.76
C SER A 131 -23.49 -1.36 18.16
N ASP A 132 -22.56 -0.39 18.24
CA ASP A 132 -22.87 1.01 18.54
C ASP A 132 -22.85 1.87 17.28
N ILE A 133 -24.03 2.36 16.90
CA ILE A 133 -24.19 3.21 15.71
C ILE A 133 -23.33 4.48 15.75
N TYR A 134 -23.10 5.04 16.93
CA TYR A 134 -22.26 6.24 17.07
C TYR A 134 -20.80 5.94 16.76
N SER A 135 -20.28 4.78 17.15
CA SER A 135 -18.93 4.32 16.81
C SER A 135 -18.76 4.17 15.31
N VAL A 136 -19.74 3.59 14.63
CA VAL A 136 -19.74 3.43 13.18
C VAL A 136 -19.81 4.77 12.45
N VAL A 137 -20.72 5.65 12.85
CA VAL A 137 -20.86 6.99 12.26
C VAL A 137 -19.57 7.79 12.44
N LYS A 138 -18.93 7.70 13.61
CA LYS A 138 -17.65 8.36 13.88
C LYS A 138 -16.56 7.91 12.89
N VAL A 139 -16.43 6.61 12.66
CA VAL A 139 -15.46 6.08 11.69
C VAL A 139 -15.71 6.59 10.28
N ILE A 140 -16.98 6.58 9.83
CA ILE A 140 -17.35 7.10 8.50
C ILE A 140 -17.02 8.60 8.41
N ALA A 141 -17.34 9.38 9.44
CA ALA A 141 -17.01 10.80 9.48
C ALA A 141 -15.50 11.06 9.42
N GLU A 142 -14.68 10.24 10.12
CA GLU A 142 -13.23 10.33 10.08
C GLU A 142 -12.66 10.00 8.68
N LEU A 143 -13.22 9.01 7.99
CA LEU A 143 -12.84 8.68 6.61
C LEU A 143 -13.14 9.84 5.65
N ILE A 144 -14.32 10.45 5.77
CA ILE A 144 -14.72 11.62 4.97
C ILE A 144 -13.79 12.80 5.26
N TYR A 145 -13.50 13.07 6.53
CA TYR A 145 -12.57 14.12 6.92
C TYR A 145 -11.17 13.91 6.34
N LYS A 146 -10.64 12.69 6.41
CA LYS A 146 -9.34 12.35 5.82
C LYS A 146 -9.32 12.56 4.30
N LYS A 147 -10.43 12.28 3.62
CA LYS A 147 -10.57 12.56 2.18
C LYS A 147 -10.58 14.06 1.89
N ASP A 148 -11.31 14.85 2.66
CA ASP A 148 -11.38 16.31 2.49
C ASP A 148 -10.02 16.97 2.79
N ASP A 149 -9.27 16.47 3.76
CA ASP A 149 -7.88 16.88 4.08
C ASP A 149 -6.83 16.29 3.11
N LYS A 150 -7.25 15.64 2.02
CA LYS A 150 -6.42 15.01 1.00
C LYS A 150 -5.48 13.91 1.51
N LYS A 151 -5.73 13.39 2.70
CA LYS A 151 -5.00 12.24 3.28
C LYS A 151 -5.54 10.91 2.82
N LEU A 152 -6.69 10.91 2.17
CA LEU A 152 -7.34 9.72 1.64
C LEU A 152 -7.85 10.01 0.23
N THR A 153 -7.54 9.13 -0.72
CA THR A 153 -8.07 9.24 -2.07
C THR A 153 -9.54 8.80 -2.12
N GLU A 154 -10.28 9.23 -3.15
CA GLU A 154 -11.66 8.77 -3.35
C GLU A 154 -11.75 7.25 -3.49
N PHE A 155 -10.81 6.63 -4.20
CA PHE A 155 -10.72 5.16 -4.32
C PHE A 155 -10.60 4.50 -2.94
N ARG A 156 -9.73 5.03 -2.08
CA ARG A 156 -9.52 4.51 -0.73
C ARG A 156 -10.73 4.77 0.16
N LEU A 157 -11.37 5.93 0.05
CA LEU A 157 -12.60 6.22 0.81
C LEU A 157 -13.68 5.16 0.51
N VAL A 158 -13.94 4.89 -0.77
CA VAL A 158 -14.92 3.88 -1.18
C VAL A 158 -14.52 2.49 -0.68
N SER A 159 -13.25 2.12 -0.82
CA SER A 159 -12.75 0.82 -0.34
C SER A 159 -12.92 0.65 1.17
N GLU A 160 -12.55 1.66 1.96
CA GLU A 160 -12.66 1.61 3.42
C GLU A 160 -14.13 1.67 3.89
N ALA A 161 -14.98 2.47 3.22
CA ALA A 161 -16.42 2.51 3.50
C ALA A 161 -17.06 1.13 3.27
N ASN A 162 -16.74 0.46 2.17
CA ASN A 162 -17.23 -0.90 1.91
C ASN A 162 -16.80 -1.89 3.01
N ARG A 163 -15.58 -1.79 3.52
CA ARG A 163 -15.12 -2.61 4.65
C ARG A 163 -15.94 -2.36 5.92
N VAL A 164 -16.30 -1.10 6.20
CA VAL A 164 -17.18 -0.75 7.33
C VAL A 164 -18.56 -1.39 7.13
N PHE A 165 -19.14 -1.27 5.94
CA PHE A 165 -20.44 -1.86 5.63
C PHE A 165 -20.42 -3.40 5.66
N ASP A 166 -19.35 -4.03 5.19
CA ASP A 166 -19.20 -5.50 5.24
C ASP A 166 -19.16 -6.02 6.68
N LYS A 167 -18.61 -5.25 7.62
CA LYS A 167 -18.59 -5.59 9.05
C LYS A 167 -19.93 -5.34 9.75
N LEU A 168 -20.80 -4.48 9.20
CA LEU A 168 -22.12 -4.19 9.77
C LEU A 168 -23.15 -5.30 9.51
N ASP A 169 -22.84 -6.30 8.71
CA ASP A 169 -23.72 -7.43 8.36
C ASP A 169 -25.13 -7.03 7.88
N ILE A 170 -25.22 -5.85 7.21
CA ILE A 170 -26.49 -5.25 6.76
C ILE A 170 -27.10 -6.04 5.57
N LYS A 171 -26.56 -7.18 5.21
CA LYS A 171 -26.99 -7.93 4.00
C LYS A 171 -28.41 -8.55 4.08
N GLU A 172 -29.08 -8.51 5.22
CA GLU A 172 -30.34 -9.27 5.39
C GLU A 172 -31.61 -8.43 5.62
N GLU A 173 -31.57 -7.10 5.72
CA GLU A 173 -32.77 -6.32 6.09
C GLU A 173 -33.42 -5.48 4.97
N PHE A 174 -32.95 -5.61 3.74
CA PHE A 174 -33.58 -4.92 2.57
C PHE A 174 -34.05 -5.90 1.51
N THR A 175 -34.94 -6.83 1.90
CA THR A 175 -35.79 -7.58 0.97
C THR A 175 -37.25 -7.24 1.18
#